data_071084d95738ae16af3d6143c41832a3
#
_entry.id   071084d95738ae16af3d6143c41832a3
#
_cell.length_a   1.000
_cell.length_b   1.000
_cell.length_c   1.000
_cell.angle_alpha   90.00
_cell.angle_beta   90.00
_cell.angle_gamma   90.00
#
_symmetry.space_group_name_H-M   'P 1'
#
loop_
_entity.id
_entity.type
_entity.pdbx_description
1 polymer ?
#
loop_
_entity_poly.entity_id
_entity_poly.type
_entity_poly.pdbx_seq_one_letter_code
_entity_poly.pdbx_strand_id
1 'polypeptide(L)'
;PAFLHNDELKKFNVILANPPYSIKTWDQKGFTNDPYGRNLWGVPPQGCADYAFQQHIQKSLDTNNGRSISLWPHGVLFRDSEAEMRKRMIEEDVVECVISLGPNLFYNSSMTSCLLITNNNKTPERKNKVLFVQAVNEVRNEKTISYLDPHHIERIHNAYLNFKNEETFTAVVDKEDILKDKNIRLSVQLFVKEDEILEEDFDVLLNRWEQNGKELDDSMNELFKTLANG
;
A
#
# COMPACT_ATOMS: atom_id res chain seq x y z
N PRO A 1 -18.28 -12.10 -21.80
CA PRO A 1 -17.23 -11.81 -20.83
C PRO A 1 -17.69 -12.10 -19.41
N ALA A 2 -16.78 -12.56 -18.53
CA ALA A 2 -17.11 -13.09 -17.21
C ALA A 2 -17.76 -12.04 -16.27
N PHE A 3 -17.47 -10.75 -16.50
CA PHE A 3 -17.96 -9.66 -15.65
C PHE A 3 -19.17 -8.91 -16.23
N LEU A 4 -19.77 -9.41 -17.29
CA LEU A 4 -20.98 -8.84 -17.86
C LEU A 4 -22.19 -9.73 -17.63
N HIS A 5 -23.36 -9.10 -17.50
CA HIS A 5 -24.68 -9.72 -17.53
C HIS A 5 -25.61 -8.81 -18.32
N ASN A 6 -26.19 -9.30 -19.39
CA ASN A 6 -27.03 -8.54 -20.31
C ASN A 6 -26.37 -7.21 -20.78
N ASP A 7 -25.10 -7.31 -21.18
CA ASP A 7 -24.25 -6.18 -21.62
C ASP A 7 -23.99 -5.08 -20.54
N GLU A 8 -24.34 -5.32 -19.30
CA GLU A 8 -24.03 -4.45 -18.16
C GLU A 8 -22.99 -5.08 -17.23
N LEU A 9 -22.24 -4.26 -16.52
CA LEU A 9 -21.30 -4.75 -15.49
C LEU A 9 -22.06 -5.41 -14.34
N LYS A 10 -21.68 -6.65 -14.03
CA LYS A 10 -22.15 -7.32 -12.81
C LYS A 10 -21.80 -6.51 -11.56
N LYS A 11 -22.71 -6.51 -10.59
CA LYS A 11 -22.53 -5.89 -9.29
C LYS A 11 -22.27 -6.94 -8.23
N PHE A 12 -21.33 -6.62 -7.33
CA PHE A 12 -20.87 -7.50 -6.27
C PHE A 12 -20.86 -6.76 -4.93
N ASN A 13 -21.30 -7.44 -3.88
CA ASN A 13 -21.21 -6.90 -2.53
C ASN A 13 -19.78 -6.92 -1.98
N VAL A 14 -18.97 -7.89 -2.40
CA VAL A 14 -17.57 -8.02 -1.99
C VAL A 14 -16.70 -8.34 -3.20
N ILE A 15 -15.61 -7.61 -3.37
CA ILE A 15 -14.57 -7.88 -4.36
C ILE A 15 -13.24 -8.01 -3.66
N LEU A 16 -12.56 -9.14 -3.87
CA LEU A 16 -11.15 -9.34 -3.53
C LEU A 16 -10.37 -9.39 -4.83
N ALA A 17 -9.36 -8.53 -4.97
CA ALA A 17 -8.62 -8.40 -6.21
C ALA A 17 -7.11 -8.31 -6.00
N ASN A 18 -6.37 -9.05 -6.82
CA ASN A 18 -4.96 -8.89 -7.05
C ASN A 18 -4.77 -8.68 -8.56
N PRO A 19 -4.97 -7.45 -9.06
CA PRO A 19 -4.87 -7.18 -10.48
C PRO A 19 -3.39 -7.17 -10.93
N PRO A 20 -3.14 -7.27 -12.23
CA PRO A 20 -1.78 -7.09 -12.74
C PRO A 20 -1.31 -5.66 -12.51
N TYR A 21 -0.01 -5.50 -12.13
CA TYR A 21 0.55 -4.21 -11.74
C TYR A 21 1.23 -3.51 -12.91
N SER A 22 1.11 -2.17 -12.93
CA SER A 22 1.90 -1.27 -13.77
C SER A 22 1.94 -1.67 -15.24
N ILE A 23 0.81 -2.09 -15.82
CA ILE A 23 0.70 -2.42 -17.24
C ILE A 23 0.97 -1.16 -18.06
N LYS A 24 2.03 -1.22 -18.86
CA LYS A 24 2.50 -0.08 -19.66
C LYS A 24 1.72 0.11 -20.96
N THR A 25 1.27 -0.98 -21.56
CA THR A 25 0.56 -0.93 -22.86
C THR A 25 -0.87 -1.41 -22.65
N TRP A 26 -1.82 -0.49 -22.77
CA TRP A 26 -3.24 -0.75 -22.58
C TRP A 26 -4.09 0.22 -23.41
N ASP A 27 -5.36 -0.06 -23.60
CA ASP A 27 -6.26 0.76 -24.39
C ASP A 27 -6.79 1.97 -23.61
N GLN A 28 -5.92 2.97 -23.44
CA GLN A 28 -6.26 4.24 -22.78
C GLN A 28 -7.36 5.00 -23.53
N LYS A 29 -7.33 4.98 -24.87
CA LYS A 29 -8.32 5.69 -25.68
C LYS A 29 -9.72 5.07 -25.54
N GLY A 30 -9.80 3.75 -25.57
CA GLY A 30 -11.04 3.04 -25.31
C GLY A 30 -11.60 3.29 -23.91
N PHE A 31 -10.72 3.44 -22.91
CA PHE A 31 -11.12 3.73 -21.53
C PHE A 31 -11.67 5.16 -21.37
N THR A 32 -11.24 6.11 -22.18
CA THR A 32 -11.77 7.50 -22.16
C THR A 32 -13.28 7.52 -22.41
N ASN A 33 -13.75 6.70 -23.34
CA ASN A 33 -15.18 6.57 -23.72
C ASN A 33 -15.70 5.17 -23.38
N ASP A 34 -15.37 4.70 -22.17
CA ASP A 34 -15.71 3.35 -21.76
C ASP A 34 -17.22 3.10 -21.75
N PRO A 35 -17.71 2.09 -22.52
CA PRO A 35 -19.16 1.84 -22.67
C PRO A 35 -19.83 1.41 -21.37
N TYR A 36 -19.04 0.96 -20.37
CA TYR A 36 -19.54 0.51 -19.08
C TYR A 36 -19.43 1.61 -18.00
N GLY A 37 -18.96 2.81 -18.37
CA GLY A 37 -18.81 3.95 -17.46
C GLY A 37 -17.80 3.69 -16.32
N ARG A 38 -16.71 2.96 -16.60
CA ARG A 38 -15.65 2.66 -15.60
C ARG A 38 -14.71 3.83 -15.37
N ASN A 39 -14.67 4.81 -16.28
CA ASN A 39 -13.91 6.04 -16.12
C ASN A 39 -14.59 6.97 -15.08
N LEU A 40 -14.48 6.63 -13.80
CA LEU A 40 -15.12 7.36 -12.70
C LEU A 40 -14.30 8.59 -12.29
N TRP A 41 -12.99 8.43 -12.21
CA TRP A 41 -12.07 9.41 -11.60
C TRP A 41 -11.07 10.02 -12.58
N GLY A 42 -11.20 9.70 -13.86
CA GLY A 42 -10.31 10.14 -14.92
C GLY A 42 -9.52 9.00 -15.54
N VAL A 43 -8.83 9.31 -16.63
CA VAL A 43 -8.08 8.34 -17.43
C VAL A 43 -6.67 8.21 -16.86
N PRO A 44 -6.25 7.03 -16.42
CA PRO A 44 -4.89 6.79 -15.93
C PRO A 44 -3.85 7.04 -17.03
N PRO A 45 -2.59 7.32 -16.64
CA PRO A 45 -1.53 7.56 -17.61
C PRO A 45 -1.24 6.31 -18.46
N GLN A 46 -0.82 6.49 -19.72
CA GLN A 46 -0.52 5.39 -20.65
C GLN A 46 0.48 4.37 -20.08
N GLY A 47 1.44 4.83 -19.30
CA GLY A 47 2.47 3.97 -18.70
C GLY A 47 2.03 3.15 -17.47
N CYS A 48 0.79 3.33 -16.98
CA CYS A 48 0.33 2.68 -15.77
C CYS A 48 -1.20 2.56 -15.72
N ALA A 49 -1.70 1.33 -15.84
CA ALA A 49 -3.14 1.03 -15.86
C ALA A 49 -3.75 0.76 -14.47
N ASP A 50 -3.00 0.91 -13.37
CA ASP A 50 -3.43 0.48 -12.05
C ASP A 50 -4.80 1.07 -11.66
N TYR A 51 -4.99 2.37 -11.87
CA TYR A 51 -6.29 3.02 -11.62
C TYR A 51 -7.39 2.69 -12.63
N ALA A 52 -7.09 2.14 -13.81
CA ALA A 52 -8.14 1.60 -14.68
C ALA A 52 -8.76 0.35 -14.06
N PHE A 53 -7.94 -0.51 -13.45
CA PHE A 53 -8.42 -1.68 -12.71
C PHE A 53 -9.14 -1.28 -11.42
N GLN A 54 -8.60 -0.31 -10.66
CA GLN A 54 -9.27 0.15 -9.43
C GLN A 54 -10.65 0.77 -9.73
N GLN A 55 -10.78 1.53 -10.82
CA GLN A 55 -12.06 2.08 -11.26
C GLN A 55 -13.02 0.98 -11.76
N HIS A 56 -12.49 -0.08 -12.41
CA HIS A 56 -13.30 -1.25 -12.76
C HIS A 56 -13.83 -1.97 -11.51
N ILE A 57 -12.97 -2.17 -10.49
CA ILE A 57 -13.37 -2.74 -9.19
C ILE A 57 -14.50 -1.87 -8.59
N GLN A 58 -14.27 -0.57 -8.47
CA GLN A 58 -15.25 0.35 -7.87
C GLN A 58 -16.57 0.37 -8.63
N LYS A 59 -16.52 0.40 -9.97
CA LYS A 59 -17.74 0.37 -10.82
C LYS A 59 -18.51 -0.95 -10.70
N SER A 60 -17.83 -2.05 -10.40
CA SER A 60 -18.43 -3.37 -10.22
C SER A 60 -18.94 -3.61 -8.80
N LEU A 61 -18.71 -2.71 -7.85
CA LEU A 61 -19.29 -2.80 -6.52
C LEU A 61 -20.79 -2.46 -6.52
N ASP A 62 -21.54 -3.12 -5.66
CA ASP A 62 -22.88 -2.70 -5.31
C ASP A 62 -22.85 -1.28 -4.74
N THR A 63 -23.75 -0.42 -5.22
CA THR A 63 -23.73 1.00 -4.86
C THR A 63 -24.07 1.27 -3.40
N ASN A 64 -24.84 0.36 -2.77
CA ASN A 64 -25.35 0.57 -1.42
C ASN A 64 -24.50 -0.15 -0.36
N ASN A 65 -23.95 -1.33 -0.67
CA ASN A 65 -23.29 -2.19 0.30
C ASN A 65 -21.97 -2.78 -0.19
N GLY A 66 -21.48 -2.32 -1.36
CA GLY A 66 -20.27 -2.85 -1.96
C GLY A 66 -19.01 -2.45 -1.21
N ARG A 67 -18.11 -3.42 -1.01
CA ARG A 67 -16.77 -3.19 -0.45
C ARG A 67 -15.72 -4.01 -1.18
N SER A 68 -14.52 -3.48 -1.29
CA SER A 68 -13.41 -4.21 -1.91
C SER A 68 -12.15 -4.18 -1.06
N ILE A 69 -11.33 -5.20 -1.26
CA ILE A 69 -9.92 -5.22 -0.86
C ILE A 69 -9.14 -5.50 -2.13
N SER A 70 -8.25 -4.60 -2.47
CA SER A 70 -7.36 -4.73 -3.63
C SER A 70 -5.91 -4.58 -3.23
N LEU A 71 -5.07 -5.46 -3.79
CA LEU A 71 -3.63 -5.47 -3.55
C LEU A 71 -2.94 -4.62 -4.63
N TRP A 72 -2.06 -3.72 -4.22
CA TRP A 72 -1.37 -2.79 -5.11
C TRP A 72 0.10 -2.59 -4.75
N PRO A 73 0.96 -2.21 -5.71
CA PRO A 73 2.27 -1.65 -5.40
C PRO A 73 2.10 -0.29 -4.72
N HIS A 74 3.01 0.06 -3.81
CA HIS A 74 2.95 1.34 -3.07
C HIS A 74 2.84 2.58 -3.97
N GLY A 75 3.33 2.50 -5.21
CA GLY A 75 3.25 3.60 -6.17
C GLY A 75 1.86 4.18 -6.38
N VAL A 76 0.78 3.38 -6.29
CA VAL A 76 -0.61 3.87 -6.42
C VAL A 76 -0.98 4.90 -5.35
N LEU A 77 -0.27 4.89 -4.21
CA LEU A 77 -0.55 5.77 -3.09
C LEU A 77 0.04 7.19 -3.26
N PHE A 78 1.02 7.38 -4.17
CA PHE A 78 1.75 8.65 -4.23
C PHE A 78 2.15 9.16 -5.61
N ARG A 79 2.02 8.37 -6.69
CA ARG A 79 2.39 8.87 -8.04
C ARG A 79 1.60 10.13 -8.39
N ASP A 80 2.29 11.21 -8.76
CA ASP A 80 1.68 12.51 -9.05
C ASP A 80 0.68 12.47 -10.22
N SER A 81 0.97 11.66 -11.24
CA SER A 81 0.11 11.48 -12.41
C SER A 81 -1.27 10.87 -12.09
N GLU A 82 -1.45 10.34 -10.88
CA GLU A 82 -2.69 9.70 -10.40
C GLU A 82 -3.34 10.48 -9.24
N ALA A 83 -2.80 11.66 -8.90
CA ALA A 83 -3.27 12.47 -7.77
C ALA A 83 -4.75 12.84 -7.88
N GLU A 84 -5.23 13.20 -9.06
CA GLU A 84 -6.64 13.58 -9.28
C GLU A 84 -7.59 12.40 -9.02
N MET A 85 -7.18 11.18 -9.37
CA MET A 85 -7.98 9.98 -9.11
C MET A 85 -8.09 9.70 -7.60
N ARG A 86 -6.96 9.81 -6.87
CA ARG A 86 -6.96 9.70 -5.40
C ARG A 86 -7.83 10.77 -4.77
N LYS A 87 -7.73 12.02 -5.26
CA LYS A 87 -8.55 13.12 -4.79
C LYS A 87 -10.04 12.79 -4.85
N ARG A 88 -10.51 12.35 -6.02
CA ARG A 88 -11.92 11.99 -6.19
C ARG A 88 -12.36 10.83 -5.32
N MET A 89 -11.51 9.80 -5.17
CA MET A 89 -11.80 8.69 -4.24
C MET A 89 -11.98 9.17 -2.79
N ILE A 90 -11.17 10.14 -2.34
CA ILE A 90 -11.28 10.72 -1.00
C ILE A 90 -12.49 11.64 -0.88
N GLU A 91 -12.76 12.48 -1.89
CA GLU A 91 -13.95 13.36 -1.93
C GLU A 91 -15.24 12.55 -1.89
N GLU A 92 -15.32 11.45 -2.64
CA GLU A 92 -16.46 10.50 -2.65
C GLU A 92 -16.56 9.65 -1.37
N ASP A 93 -15.58 9.76 -0.49
CA ASP A 93 -15.51 9.01 0.79
C ASP A 93 -15.54 7.48 0.62
N VAL A 94 -15.05 6.96 -0.50
CA VAL A 94 -15.05 5.50 -0.74
C VAL A 94 -13.84 4.77 -0.13
N VAL A 95 -12.73 5.46 0.12
CA VAL A 95 -11.54 4.85 0.75
C VAL A 95 -11.78 4.70 2.24
N GLU A 96 -11.78 3.47 2.75
CA GLU A 96 -11.98 3.18 4.18
C GLU A 96 -10.66 2.91 4.90
N CYS A 97 -9.74 2.16 4.26
CA CYS A 97 -8.47 1.82 4.91
C CYS A 97 -7.34 1.63 3.86
N VAL A 98 -6.13 2.01 4.25
CA VAL A 98 -4.88 1.72 3.53
C VAL A 98 -3.94 1.00 4.48
N ILE A 99 -3.47 -0.19 4.09
CA ILE A 99 -2.56 -1.02 4.89
C ILE A 99 -1.25 -1.18 4.12
N SER A 100 -0.15 -0.69 4.67
CA SER A 100 1.19 -0.99 4.14
C SER A 100 1.64 -2.37 4.58
N LEU A 101 2.10 -3.19 3.64
CA LEU A 101 2.63 -4.53 3.90
C LEU A 101 4.14 -4.57 3.79
N GLY A 102 4.76 -5.49 4.48
CA GLY A 102 6.21 -5.73 4.45
C GLY A 102 6.72 -6.19 3.07
N PRO A 103 8.02 -6.10 2.83
CA PRO A 103 8.65 -6.57 1.61
C PRO A 103 8.69 -8.11 1.54
N ASN A 104 9.02 -8.64 0.36
CA ASN A 104 9.27 -10.07 0.11
C ASN A 104 8.09 -11.00 0.45
N LEU A 105 6.86 -10.50 0.54
CA LEU A 105 5.65 -11.31 0.79
C LEU A 105 5.18 -12.07 -0.46
N PHE A 106 5.67 -11.71 -1.64
CA PHE A 106 5.26 -12.32 -2.91
C PHE A 106 6.41 -13.05 -3.58
N TYR A 107 6.10 -14.21 -4.17
CA TYR A 107 7.08 -15.04 -4.83
C TYR A 107 7.85 -14.26 -5.92
N ASN A 108 9.18 -14.34 -5.89
CA ASN A 108 10.09 -13.63 -6.80
C ASN A 108 9.91 -12.10 -6.87
N SER A 109 9.42 -11.47 -5.81
CA SER A 109 9.25 -10.01 -5.78
C SER A 109 9.67 -9.44 -4.43
N SER A 110 10.63 -8.53 -4.46
CA SER A 110 11.01 -7.72 -3.29
C SER A 110 10.13 -6.47 -3.14
N MET A 111 9.14 -6.31 -4.02
CA MET A 111 8.30 -5.11 -4.05
C MET A 111 7.43 -5.02 -2.80
N THR A 112 7.45 -3.86 -2.17
CA THR A 112 6.50 -3.51 -1.12
C THR A 112 5.13 -3.25 -1.72
N SER A 113 4.09 -3.70 -1.04
CA SER A 113 2.70 -3.59 -1.49
C SER A 113 1.81 -3.02 -0.40
N CYS A 114 0.62 -2.62 -0.81
CA CYS A 114 -0.42 -2.15 0.10
C CYS A 114 -1.77 -2.82 -0.23
N LEU A 115 -2.60 -2.92 0.79
CA LEU A 115 -4.02 -3.21 0.60
C LEU A 115 -4.79 -1.88 0.62
N LEU A 116 -5.58 -1.67 -0.41
CA LEU A 116 -6.54 -0.58 -0.49
C LEU A 116 -7.94 -1.16 -0.26
N ILE A 117 -8.59 -0.69 0.80
CA ILE A 117 -9.94 -1.11 1.17
C ILE A 117 -10.91 0.02 0.82
N THR A 118 -11.89 -0.28 -0.04
CA THR A 118 -12.98 0.65 -0.35
C THR A 118 -14.30 0.12 0.17
N ASN A 119 -15.18 1.04 0.58
CA ASN A 119 -16.49 0.73 1.13
C ASN A 119 -17.50 1.81 0.74
N ASN A 120 -18.55 1.43 0.00
CA ASN A 120 -19.62 2.33 -0.41
C ASN A 120 -20.62 2.64 0.72
N ASN A 121 -20.54 1.91 1.84
CA ASN A 121 -21.46 2.09 2.98
C ASN A 121 -20.70 2.04 4.30
N LYS A 122 -19.82 3.02 4.51
CA LYS A 122 -19.11 3.19 5.78
C LYS A 122 -20.11 3.44 6.91
N THR A 123 -19.83 2.87 8.10
CA THR A 123 -20.59 3.19 9.31
C THR A 123 -20.43 4.67 9.67
N PRO A 124 -21.39 5.26 10.43
CA PRO A 124 -21.32 6.66 10.80
C PRO A 124 -19.97 7.08 11.42
N GLU A 125 -19.36 6.22 12.22
CA GLU A 125 -18.10 6.46 12.92
C GLU A 125 -16.88 6.51 11.96
N ARG A 126 -17.00 5.85 10.78
CA ARG A 126 -15.96 5.76 9.76
C ARG A 126 -16.14 6.74 8.60
N LYS A 127 -17.33 7.38 8.50
CA LYS A 127 -17.60 8.38 7.46
C LYS A 127 -16.63 9.53 7.53
N ASN A 128 -16.17 9.98 6.36
CA ASN A 128 -15.19 11.06 6.19
C ASN A 128 -13.83 10.81 6.84
N LYS A 129 -13.51 9.55 7.12
CA LYS A 129 -12.23 9.14 7.73
C LYS A 129 -11.62 8.00 6.94
N VAL A 130 -10.29 7.94 7.01
CA VAL A 130 -9.49 6.85 6.45
C VAL A 130 -8.59 6.31 7.55
N LEU A 131 -8.57 4.99 7.71
CA LEU A 131 -7.62 4.30 8.58
C LEU A 131 -6.34 4.00 7.79
N PHE A 132 -5.20 4.38 8.33
CA PHE A 132 -3.88 3.98 7.86
C PHE A 132 -3.26 2.97 8.82
N VAL A 133 -2.75 1.86 8.28
CA VAL A 133 -2.15 0.78 9.09
C VAL A 133 -0.73 0.51 8.60
N GLN A 134 0.26 0.67 9.49
CA GLN A 134 1.67 0.43 9.23
C GLN A 134 2.04 -1.02 9.59
N ALA A 135 1.77 -1.94 8.68
CA ALA A 135 2.03 -3.35 8.89
C ALA A 135 3.33 -3.85 8.22
N VAL A 136 4.25 -2.95 7.91
CA VAL A 136 5.52 -3.31 7.23
C VAL A 136 6.36 -4.25 8.09
N ASN A 137 6.32 -4.09 9.41
CA ASN A 137 7.06 -4.93 10.36
C ASN A 137 6.27 -6.16 10.82
N GLU A 138 5.00 -6.29 10.44
CA GLU A 138 4.17 -7.44 10.76
C GLU A 138 4.47 -8.60 9.81
N VAL A 139 5.70 -9.08 9.84
CA VAL A 139 6.18 -10.17 8.98
C VAL A 139 7.21 -11.01 9.70
N ARG A 140 7.21 -12.31 9.43
CA ARG A 140 8.33 -13.18 9.73
C ARG A 140 9.26 -13.25 8.53
N ASN A 141 10.47 -12.74 8.68
CA ASN A 141 11.47 -12.73 7.62
C ASN A 141 12.24 -14.05 7.58
N GLU A 142 12.33 -14.65 6.40
CA GLU A 142 13.25 -15.74 6.09
C GLU A 142 14.12 -15.30 4.91
N LYS A 143 15.37 -15.68 4.89
CA LYS A 143 16.44 -15.28 3.92
C LYS A 143 16.00 -14.45 2.69
N THR A 144 15.06 -14.95 1.90
CA THR A 144 14.63 -14.32 0.63
C THR A 144 13.12 -14.09 0.53
N ILE A 145 12.34 -14.53 1.50
CA ILE A 145 10.88 -14.45 1.49
C ILE A 145 10.38 -14.10 2.89
N SER A 146 9.27 -13.37 2.96
CA SER A 146 8.61 -13.05 4.22
C SER A 146 7.24 -13.72 4.29
N TYR A 147 6.74 -13.93 5.49
CA TYR A 147 5.46 -14.58 5.75
C TYR A 147 4.62 -13.75 6.72
N LEU A 148 3.32 -13.75 6.49
CA LEU A 148 2.33 -13.29 7.46
C LEU A 148 1.88 -14.51 8.29
N ASP A 149 2.40 -14.63 9.50
CA ASP A 149 1.93 -15.64 10.44
C ASP A 149 0.54 -15.28 11.00
N PRO A 150 -0.23 -16.23 11.54
CA PRO A 150 -1.60 -15.97 12.01
C PRO A 150 -1.73 -14.78 12.96
N HIS A 151 -0.78 -14.56 13.86
CA HIS A 151 -0.82 -13.42 14.80
C HIS A 151 -0.61 -12.07 14.11
N HIS A 152 0.20 -11.98 13.04
CA HIS A 152 0.34 -10.77 12.22
C HIS A 152 -1.00 -10.43 11.54
N ILE A 153 -1.63 -11.45 10.95
CA ILE A 153 -2.93 -11.29 10.29
C ILE A 153 -3.99 -10.84 11.30
N GLU A 154 -4.00 -11.45 12.49
CA GLU A 154 -4.92 -11.11 13.57
C GLU A 154 -4.71 -9.66 14.05
N ARG A 155 -3.47 -9.22 14.23
CA ARG A 155 -3.14 -7.84 14.61
C ARG A 155 -3.65 -6.83 13.59
N ILE A 156 -3.35 -7.07 12.31
CA ILE A 156 -3.82 -6.21 11.21
C ILE A 156 -5.35 -6.19 11.15
N HIS A 157 -5.98 -7.36 11.26
CA HIS A 157 -7.44 -7.48 11.24
C HIS A 157 -8.10 -6.75 12.42
N ASN A 158 -7.56 -6.92 13.63
CA ASN A 158 -8.05 -6.23 14.81
C ASN A 158 -7.90 -4.71 14.70
N ALA A 159 -6.80 -4.21 14.13
CA ALA A 159 -6.62 -2.80 13.85
C ALA A 159 -7.72 -2.26 12.92
N TYR A 160 -8.02 -2.99 11.84
CA TYR A 160 -9.11 -2.62 10.93
C TYR A 160 -10.49 -2.64 11.62
N LEU A 161 -10.77 -3.66 12.45
CA LEU A 161 -12.05 -3.76 13.17
C LEU A 161 -12.22 -2.64 14.18
N ASN A 162 -11.19 -2.37 14.98
CA ASN A 162 -11.22 -1.37 16.04
C ASN A 162 -11.28 0.06 15.51
N PHE A 163 -10.69 0.34 14.35
CA PHE A 163 -10.68 1.63 13.68
C PHE A 163 -10.30 2.79 14.63
N LYS A 164 -9.15 2.68 15.30
CA LYS A 164 -8.65 3.63 16.29
C LYS A 164 -7.19 3.96 16.03
N ASN A 165 -6.74 5.08 16.60
CA ASN A 165 -5.32 5.41 16.64
C ASN A 165 -4.59 4.45 17.58
N GLU A 166 -3.45 3.93 17.13
CA GLU A 166 -2.48 3.17 17.91
C GLU A 166 -1.09 3.68 17.52
N GLU A 167 -0.32 4.12 18.51
CA GLU A 167 0.99 4.69 18.29
C GLU A 167 1.86 3.77 17.44
N THR A 168 2.55 4.34 16.44
CA THR A 168 3.43 3.66 15.48
C THR A 168 2.77 2.59 14.59
N PHE A 169 1.49 2.27 14.83
CA PHE A 169 0.82 1.20 14.08
C PHE A 169 -0.39 1.68 13.27
N THR A 170 -1.26 2.53 13.83
CA THR A 170 -2.46 3.00 13.11
C THR A 170 -2.73 4.48 13.31
N ALA A 171 -3.28 5.11 12.26
CA ALA A 171 -3.80 6.47 12.32
C ALA A 171 -5.16 6.56 11.63
N VAL A 172 -6.12 7.16 12.31
CA VAL A 172 -7.42 7.55 11.75
C VAL A 172 -7.34 9.01 11.36
N VAL A 173 -7.49 9.31 10.09
CA VAL A 173 -7.29 10.64 9.52
C VAL A 173 -8.57 11.14 8.87
N ASP A 174 -8.97 12.36 9.16
CA ASP A 174 -10.11 13.00 8.50
C ASP A 174 -9.80 13.28 7.03
N LYS A 175 -10.76 13.09 6.14
CA LYS A 175 -10.57 13.29 4.69
C LYS A 175 -10.13 14.70 4.35
N GLU A 176 -10.58 15.69 5.10
CA GLU A 176 -10.20 17.10 4.96
C GLU A 176 -8.70 17.32 5.17
N ASP A 177 -8.08 16.56 6.08
CA ASP A 177 -6.64 16.64 6.31
C ASP A 177 -5.85 15.99 5.17
N ILE A 178 -6.35 14.88 4.62
CA ILE A 178 -5.76 14.24 3.44
C ILE A 178 -5.83 15.19 2.23
N LEU A 179 -6.96 15.88 2.05
CA LEU A 179 -7.18 16.79 0.94
C LEU A 179 -6.33 18.08 1.00
N LYS A 180 -5.66 18.38 2.12
CA LYS A 180 -4.70 19.48 2.22
C LYS A 180 -3.38 19.19 1.48
N ASP A 181 -3.03 17.92 1.29
CA ASP A 181 -1.85 17.56 0.50
C ASP A 181 -2.10 17.81 -0.99
N LYS A 182 -1.28 18.64 -1.62
CA LYS A 182 -1.39 18.98 -3.03
C LYS A 182 -1.45 17.76 -3.97
N ASN A 183 -0.73 16.71 -3.63
CA ASN A 183 -0.62 15.49 -4.44
C ASN A 183 -1.51 14.35 -3.92
N ILE A 184 -2.29 14.61 -2.87
CA ILE A 184 -3.21 13.64 -2.25
C ILE A 184 -2.52 12.29 -2.03
N ARG A 185 -1.39 12.30 -1.34
CA ARG A 185 -0.62 11.10 -1.04
C ARG A 185 -1.30 10.31 0.08
N LEU A 186 -1.44 9.02 -0.15
CA LEU A 186 -2.04 8.06 0.80
C LEU A 186 -0.98 7.13 1.40
N SER A 187 0.30 7.50 1.33
CA SER A 187 1.40 6.73 1.93
C SER A 187 1.26 6.69 3.45
N VAL A 188 1.22 5.49 4.02
CA VAL A 188 0.93 5.28 5.44
C VAL A 188 1.92 6.01 6.35
N GLN A 189 3.21 6.09 5.95
CA GLN A 189 4.27 6.78 6.71
C GLN A 189 4.02 8.28 6.89
N LEU A 190 3.14 8.90 6.10
CA LEU A 190 2.79 10.32 6.27
C LEU A 190 1.85 10.55 7.47
N PHE A 191 1.14 9.51 7.89
CA PHE A 191 0.07 9.61 8.89
C PHE A 191 0.39 8.82 10.16
N VAL A 192 1.06 7.68 10.03
CA VAL A 192 1.50 6.86 11.16
C VAL A 192 2.94 7.23 11.47
N LYS A 193 3.19 7.77 12.66
CA LYS A 193 4.55 8.08 13.11
C LYS A 193 5.32 6.78 13.26
N GLU A 194 6.51 6.73 12.70
CA GLU A 194 7.48 5.70 13.08
C GLU A 194 7.91 5.95 14.51
N ASP A 195 8.30 4.87 15.25
CA ASP A 195 9.01 5.06 16.50
C ASP A 195 10.15 6.04 16.21
N GLU A 196 10.25 7.11 17.00
CA GLU A 196 11.48 7.89 17.02
C GLU A 196 12.57 6.86 17.33
N ILE A 197 13.33 6.47 16.29
CA ILE A 197 14.61 5.85 16.52
C ILE A 197 15.28 6.87 17.42
N LEU A 198 15.40 6.54 18.72
CA LEU A 198 16.22 7.32 19.64
C LEU A 198 17.48 7.57 18.84
N GLU A 199 17.70 8.83 18.43
CA GLU A 199 18.93 9.18 17.72
C GLU A 199 20.04 8.65 18.62
N GLU A 200 20.57 7.47 18.27
CA GLU A 200 21.80 7.01 18.94
C GLU A 200 22.76 8.16 18.75
N ASP A 201 23.28 8.67 19.84
CA ASP A 201 24.21 9.78 19.83
C ASP A 201 25.19 9.57 18.68
N PHE A 202 25.33 10.56 17.82
CA PHE A 202 26.18 10.48 16.63
C PHE A 202 27.57 9.94 16.99
N ASP A 203 28.09 10.31 18.16
CA ASP A 203 29.37 9.83 18.67
C ASP A 203 29.36 8.32 18.96
N VAL A 204 28.23 7.78 19.41
CA VAL A 204 28.06 6.33 19.64
C VAL A 204 28.01 5.57 18.33
N LEU A 205 27.27 6.09 17.33
CA LEU A 205 27.21 5.52 15.98
C LEU A 205 28.56 5.58 15.27
N LEU A 206 29.27 6.69 15.39
CA LEU A 206 30.60 6.88 14.83
C LEU A 206 31.60 5.90 15.44
N ASN A 207 31.62 5.79 16.76
CA ASN A 207 32.49 4.83 17.46
C ASN A 207 32.22 3.37 17.05
N ARG A 208 30.95 3.00 16.91
CA ARG A 208 30.56 1.66 16.43
C ARG A 208 31.02 1.42 14.98
N TRP A 209 30.86 2.42 14.12
CA TRP A 209 31.31 2.35 12.73
C TRP A 209 32.83 2.18 12.63
N GLU A 210 33.60 2.96 13.40
CA GLU A 210 35.06 2.85 13.47
C GLU A 210 35.52 1.49 14.02
N GLN A 211 34.84 0.98 15.03
CA GLN A 211 35.14 -0.35 15.60
C GLN A 211 34.87 -1.46 14.59
N ASN A 212 33.73 -1.45 13.92
CA ASN A 212 33.41 -2.42 12.87
C ASN A 212 34.40 -2.34 11.70
N GLY A 213 34.87 -1.15 11.35
CA GLY A 213 35.91 -0.94 10.34
C GLY A 213 37.24 -1.61 10.74
N LYS A 214 37.68 -1.46 11.97
CA LYS A 214 38.89 -2.12 12.48
C LYS A 214 38.76 -3.65 12.51
N GLU A 215 37.62 -4.18 12.97
CA GLU A 215 37.37 -5.62 13.00
C GLU A 215 37.38 -6.23 11.58
N LEU A 216 36.85 -5.48 10.59
CA LEU A 216 36.90 -5.89 9.20
C LEU A 216 38.35 -5.92 8.66
N ASP A 217 39.14 -4.87 8.92
CA ASP A 217 40.53 -4.79 8.50
C ASP A 217 41.38 -5.91 9.13
N ASP A 218 41.16 -6.20 10.42
CA ASP A 218 41.85 -7.28 11.12
C ASP A 218 41.48 -8.64 10.54
N SER A 219 40.20 -8.88 10.26
CA SER A 219 39.72 -10.13 9.64
C SER A 219 40.28 -10.30 8.21
N MET A 220 40.34 -9.24 7.43
CA MET A 220 40.96 -9.25 6.10
C MET A 220 42.46 -9.55 6.18
N ASN A 221 43.18 -8.93 7.12
CA ASN A 221 44.61 -9.16 7.31
C ASN A 221 44.89 -10.60 7.74
N GLU A 222 44.04 -11.20 8.57
CA GLU A 222 44.18 -12.61 8.98
C GLU A 222 43.90 -13.55 7.81
N LEU A 223 42.91 -13.26 6.98
CA LEU A 223 42.63 -14.00 5.76
C LEU A 223 43.82 -13.96 4.78
N PHE A 224 44.39 -12.78 4.56
CA PHE A 224 45.59 -12.66 3.67
C PHE A 224 46.80 -13.38 4.22
N LYS A 225 47.05 -13.38 5.53
CA LYS A 225 48.11 -14.16 6.16
C LYS A 225 47.90 -15.67 5.96
N THR A 226 46.67 -16.13 6.10
CA THR A 226 46.32 -17.53 5.90
C THR A 226 46.52 -17.98 4.46
N LEU A 227 46.12 -17.14 3.49
CA LEU A 227 46.32 -17.40 2.06
C LEU A 227 47.79 -17.33 1.63
N ALA A 228 48.62 -16.52 2.29
CA ALA A 228 50.05 -16.41 1.97
C ALA A 228 50.92 -17.57 2.55
N ASN A 229 50.40 -18.30 3.55
CA ASN A 229 51.08 -19.39 4.24
C ASN A 229 50.57 -20.79 3.81
N GLY A 230 49.66 -20.90 2.88
CA GLY A 230 49.12 -22.13 2.28
C GLY A 230 49.52 -22.26 0.85
#